data_7df007a710383593d41b6f3a1ecaddf3
#
_entry.id   7df007a710383593d41b6f3a1ecaddf3
#
_cell.length_a   1.000
_cell.length_b   1.000
_cell.length_c   1.000
_cell.angle_alpha   90.00
_cell.angle_beta   90.00
_cell.angle_gamma   90.00
#
_symmetry.space_group_name_H-M   'P 1'
#
loop_
_entity.id
_entity.type
_entity.pdbx_description
1 polymer ?
#
loop_
_entity_poly.entity_id
_entity_poly.type
_entity_poly.pdbx_seq_one_letter_code
_entity_poly.pdbx_strand_id
1 'polypeptide(L)'
;MSLMKRFQEKKKEDPGYGEGESFAVLGTMPSSPIARQQAVTGFEKELEDDLAKLKLIRSKKQKEAEKAAHLVPKYLPVVETLKASGSDHPLLGQILVWLFDIADIHGAMALALYCIEHGVPMPERFRRDLPIYLCDTITEWAEGEQDAGRSVEPYFGQVCELAEGWDIPDEVSAKMLKLKGLVAMDLESWSEAITHFERAEEYGAKVKTVLGKARKKLESAKPAEEKPAEPAEASGAEAEGTE
;
A
#
# COMPACT_ATOMS: atom_id res chain seq x y z
N MET A 1 15.94 -6.39 -10.82
CA MET A 1 16.75 -5.15 -10.99
C MET A 1 15.85 -3.96 -10.71
N SER A 2 16.24 -3.09 -9.77
CA SER A 2 15.46 -1.90 -9.36
C SER A 2 15.25 -0.96 -10.54
N LEU A 3 14.05 -0.32 -10.61
CA LEU A 3 13.71 0.69 -11.61
C LEU A 3 14.78 1.80 -11.68
N MET A 4 15.37 2.14 -10.54
CA MET A 4 16.48 3.08 -10.43
C MET A 4 17.72 2.69 -11.24
N LYS A 5 18.09 1.39 -11.30
CA LYS A 5 19.20 0.91 -12.14
C LYS A 5 18.89 1.02 -13.63
N ARG A 6 17.65 0.71 -14.04
CA ARG A 6 17.20 0.87 -15.43
C ARG A 6 17.18 2.33 -15.87
N PHE A 7 16.85 3.26 -14.98
CA PHE A 7 16.88 4.70 -15.25
C PHE A 7 18.30 5.24 -15.40
N GLN A 8 19.23 4.78 -14.57
CA GLN A 8 20.64 5.18 -14.66
C GLN A 8 21.33 4.64 -15.92
N GLU A 9 20.96 3.45 -16.39
CA GLU A 9 21.47 2.87 -17.63
C GLU A 9 20.92 3.59 -18.87
N LYS A 10 19.61 3.93 -18.89
CA LYS A 10 18.99 4.66 -20.01
C LYS A 10 19.52 6.08 -20.18
N LYS A 11 19.94 6.75 -19.10
CA LYS A 11 20.53 8.09 -19.14
C LYS A 11 21.91 8.14 -19.81
N LYS A 12 22.57 6.98 -20.00
CA LYS A 12 23.85 6.88 -20.69
C LYS A 12 23.74 6.76 -22.21
N GLU A 13 22.55 6.48 -22.74
CA GLU A 13 22.35 6.18 -24.17
C GLU A 13 21.70 7.28 -24.98
N ASP A 14 21.23 8.40 -24.36
CA ASP A 14 20.55 9.49 -25.08
C ASP A 14 21.22 10.86 -24.81
N PRO A 15 22.07 11.35 -25.71
CA PRO A 15 22.78 12.63 -25.56
C PRO A 15 21.99 13.87 -26.02
N GLY A 16 20.66 13.79 -26.17
CA GLY A 16 19.85 14.81 -26.86
C GLY A 16 19.01 15.71 -25.96
N TYR A 17 19.46 16.13 -24.76
CA TYR A 17 18.77 17.15 -23.96
C TYR A 17 19.49 18.48 -24.06
N GLY A 18 18.78 19.48 -24.58
CA GLY A 18 19.28 20.87 -24.71
C GLY A 18 19.73 21.46 -23.38
N GLU A 19 20.80 22.20 -23.45
CA GLU A 19 21.41 22.95 -22.34
C GLU A 19 20.46 24.06 -21.83
N GLY A 20 19.48 23.63 -20.99
CA GLY A 20 18.90 24.49 -19.98
C GLY A 20 19.75 24.34 -18.71
N GLU A 21 20.15 25.45 -18.13
CA GLU A 21 21.11 25.57 -17.03
C GLU A 21 20.97 24.42 -16.00
N SER A 22 22.03 23.67 -15.96
CA SER A 22 22.18 22.36 -15.38
C SER A 22 21.85 22.33 -13.90
N PHE A 23 20.81 21.58 -13.52
CA PHE A 23 20.55 21.08 -12.15
C PHE A 23 21.62 20.11 -11.62
N ALA A 24 22.80 20.09 -12.19
CA ALA A 24 23.94 19.27 -11.77
C ALA A 24 24.54 19.67 -10.40
N VAL A 25 23.95 20.65 -9.69
CA VAL A 25 24.47 21.15 -8.39
C VAL A 25 23.63 20.72 -7.20
N LEU A 26 22.65 19.82 -7.36
CA LEU A 26 21.74 19.38 -6.28
C LEU A 26 22.27 18.27 -5.37
N GLY A 27 23.57 18.00 -5.40
CA GLY A 27 24.20 17.06 -4.46
C GLY A 27 24.33 17.57 -3.03
N THR A 28 24.22 18.88 -2.80
CA THR A 28 24.31 19.46 -1.44
C THR A 28 23.50 20.75 -1.36
N MET A 29 22.51 20.76 -0.47
CA MET A 29 21.83 22.02 -0.11
C MET A 29 22.88 23.02 0.39
N PRO A 30 22.75 24.32 0.02
CA PRO A 30 23.67 25.34 0.48
C PRO A 30 23.79 25.35 2.01
N SER A 31 24.96 25.51 2.53
CA SER A 31 25.21 25.55 3.98
C SER A 31 24.61 26.82 4.63
N SER A 32 24.43 27.90 3.87
CA SER A 32 23.83 29.14 4.33
C SER A 32 22.30 29.01 4.43
N PRO A 33 21.67 29.43 5.55
CA PRO A 33 20.21 29.42 5.70
C PRO A 33 19.49 30.24 4.61
N ILE A 34 20.03 31.37 4.20
CA ILE A 34 19.45 32.23 3.15
C ILE A 34 19.48 31.54 1.79
N ALA A 35 20.61 30.92 1.44
CA ALA A 35 20.73 30.22 0.17
C ALA A 35 19.85 28.95 0.14
N ARG A 36 19.64 28.28 1.29
CA ARG A 36 18.64 27.19 1.43
C ARG A 36 17.24 27.66 1.16
N GLN A 37 16.82 28.76 1.78
CA GLN A 37 15.49 29.34 1.58
C GLN A 37 15.27 29.73 0.11
N GLN A 38 16.26 30.33 -0.53
CA GLN A 38 16.19 30.67 -1.96
C GLN A 38 16.06 29.44 -2.86
N ALA A 39 16.81 28.36 -2.56
CA ALA A 39 16.71 27.12 -3.28
C ALA A 39 15.31 26.48 -3.13
N VAL A 40 14.76 26.43 -1.91
CA VAL A 40 13.41 25.91 -1.65
C VAL A 40 12.35 26.70 -2.41
N THR A 41 12.39 28.05 -2.37
CA THR A 41 11.45 28.90 -3.11
C THR A 41 11.58 28.70 -4.65
N GLY A 42 12.78 28.43 -5.15
CA GLY A 42 13.00 28.07 -6.56
C GLY A 42 12.27 26.78 -6.93
N PHE A 43 12.36 25.75 -6.09
CA PHE A 43 11.67 24.47 -6.32
C PHE A 43 10.14 24.57 -6.22
N GLU A 44 9.62 25.38 -5.33
CA GLU A 44 8.18 25.62 -5.21
C GLU A 44 7.62 26.20 -6.51
N LYS A 45 8.29 27.22 -7.07
CA LYS A 45 7.90 27.81 -8.34
C LYS A 45 7.98 26.83 -9.52
N GLU A 46 9.06 26.03 -9.57
CA GLU A 46 9.18 24.99 -10.60
C GLU A 46 8.09 23.92 -10.47
N LEU A 47 7.74 23.52 -9.25
CA LEU A 47 6.67 22.59 -9.00
C LEU A 47 5.31 23.14 -9.46
N GLU A 48 5.04 24.42 -9.20
CA GLU A 48 3.83 25.10 -9.70
C GLU A 48 3.74 25.07 -11.22
N ASP A 49 4.85 25.40 -11.91
CA ASP A 49 4.94 25.38 -13.36
C ASP A 49 4.73 23.97 -13.93
N ASP A 50 5.32 22.94 -13.31
CA ASP A 50 5.17 21.56 -13.74
C ASP A 50 3.76 21.02 -13.46
N LEU A 51 3.15 21.40 -12.33
CA LEU A 51 1.74 21.09 -12.05
C LEU A 51 0.80 21.78 -13.08
N ALA A 52 1.10 23.00 -13.48
CA ALA A 52 0.35 23.70 -14.53
C ALA A 52 0.44 22.98 -15.88
N LYS A 53 1.65 22.52 -16.27
CA LYS A 53 1.85 21.71 -17.49
C LYS A 53 1.08 20.38 -17.42
N LEU A 54 1.15 19.67 -16.27
CA LEU A 54 0.40 18.42 -16.07
C LEU A 54 -1.12 18.61 -16.22
N LYS A 55 -1.67 19.75 -15.80
CA LYS A 55 -3.11 20.05 -15.96
C LYS A 55 -3.54 20.10 -17.44
N LEU A 56 -2.65 20.50 -18.36
CA LEU A 56 -2.94 20.56 -19.78
C LEU A 56 -3.04 19.18 -20.43
N ILE A 57 -2.40 18.18 -19.87
CA ILE A 57 -2.48 16.79 -20.34
C ILE A 57 -3.84 16.20 -19.92
N ARG A 58 -4.65 15.76 -20.89
CA ARG A 58 -5.99 15.19 -20.61
C ARG A 58 -5.93 13.70 -20.27
N SER A 59 -5.03 12.97 -20.90
CA SER A 59 -4.90 11.50 -20.71
C SER A 59 -4.25 11.18 -19.37
N LYS A 60 -4.92 10.35 -18.55
CA LYS A 60 -4.35 9.83 -17.29
C LYS A 60 -3.04 9.10 -17.55
N LYS A 61 -3.01 8.18 -18.52
CA LYS A 61 -1.82 7.41 -18.89
C LYS A 61 -0.64 8.30 -19.33
N GLN A 62 -0.91 9.40 -20.06
CA GLN A 62 0.15 10.34 -20.43
C GLN A 62 0.66 11.13 -19.23
N LYS A 63 -0.21 11.51 -18.28
CA LYS A 63 0.22 12.13 -17.02
C LYS A 63 1.12 11.21 -16.21
N GLU A 64 0.76 9.95 -16.10
CA GLU A 64 1.57 8.94 -15.39
C GLU A 64 2.92 8.76 -16.08
N ALA A 65 2.95 8.67 -17.42
CA ALA A 65 4.19 8.59 -18.19
C ALA A 65 5.09 9.81 -17.99
N GLU A 66 4.52 11.03 -17.99
CA GLU A 66 5.26 12.27 -17.76
C GLU A 66 5.84 12.33 -16.33
N LYS A 67 5.06 11.93 -15.33
CA LYS A 67 5.53 11.82 -13.94
C LYS A 67 6.68 10.83 -13.82
N ALA A 68 6.55 9.64 -14.43
CA ALA A 68 7.56 8.59 -14.36
C ALA A 68 8.85 8.95 -15.10
N ALA A 69 8.74 9.56 -16.30
CA ALA A 69 9.88 9.84 -17.13
C ALA A 69 10.66 11.10 -16.72
N HIS A 70 9.96 12.15 -16.27
CA HIS A 70 10.55 13.46 -16.08
C HIS A 70 10.39 14.01 -14.67
N LEU A 71 9.17 14.01 -14.10
CA LEU A 71 8.93 14.75 -12.88
C LEU A 71 9.47 14.05 -11.64
N VAL A 72 9.16 12.78 -11.45
CA VAL A 72 9.67 12.03 -10.28
C VAL A 72 11.20 12.01 -10.25
N PRO A 73 11.92 11.67 -11.36
CA PRO A 73 13.37 11.75 -11.38
C PRO A 73 13.95 13.14 -11.11
N LYS A 74 13.26 14.20 -11.56
CA LYS A 74 13.65 15.58 -11.32
C LYS A 74 13.63 15.93 -9.82
N TYR A 75 12.58 15.51 -9.09
CA TYR A 75 12.39 15.92 -7.71
C TYR A 75 12.96 14.96 -6.67
N LEU A 76 13.30 13.71 -7.02
CA LEU A 76 13.87 12.74 -6.05
C LEU A 76 15.11 13.27 -5.31
N PRO A 77 16.10 13.96 -5.94
CA PRO A 77 17.24 14.51 -5.22
C PRO A 77 16.84 15.56 -4.18
N VAL A 78 15.79 16.36 -4.48
CA VAL A 78 15.23 17.34 -3.54
C VAL A 78 14.56 16.64 -2.36
N VAL A 79 13.77 15.58 -2.63
CA VAL A 79 13.15 14.73 -1.60
C VAL A 79 14.20 14.19 -0.63
N GLU A 80 15.28 13.60 -1.13
CA GLU A 80 16.35 13.05 -0.29
C GLU A 80 17.03 14.14 0.57
N THR A 81 17.20 15.34 0.01
CA THR A 81 17.77 16.46 0.74
C THR A 81 16.83 16.96 1.84
N LEU A 82 15.53 17.09 1.56
CA LEU A 82 14.52 17.47 2.54
C LEU A 82 14.40 16.43 3.66
N LYS A 83 14.39 15.15 3.33
CA LYS A 83 14.39 14.06 4.31
C LYS A 83 15.63 14.10 5.21
N ALA A 84 16.80 14.28 4.64
CA ALA A 84 18.06 14.37 5.41
C ALA A 84 18.08 15.57 6.38
N SER A 85 17.31 16.61 6.12
CA SER A 85 17.16 17.78 7.00
C SER A 85 16.04 17.67 8.03
N GLY A 86 15.28 16.56 8.05
CA GLY A 86 14.11 16.40 8.92
C GLY A 86 12.94 17.33 8.55
N SER A 87 12.82 17.71 7.27
CA SER A 87 11.84 18.70 6.81
C SER A 87 10.44 18.10 6.64
N ASP A 88 9.42 18.88 6.99
CA ASP A 88 7.99 18.63 6.75
C ASP A 88 7.44 19.31 5.48
N HIS A 89 8.32 19.67 4.56
CA HIS A 89 7.99 20.48 3.39
C HIS A 89 6.87 19.85 2.52
N PRO A 90 5.83 20.63 2.07
CA PRO A 90 4.68 20.11 1.32
C PRO A 90 5.03 19.42 -0.01
N LEU A 91 6.20 19.72 -0.60
CA LEU A 91 6.69 19.04 -1.79
C LEU A 91 6.75 17.51 -1.59
N LEU A 92 7.12 17.05 -0.39
CA LEU A 92 7.19 15.62 -0.06
C LEU A 92 5.84 14.93 -0.25
N GLY A 93 4.76 15.53 0.25
CA GLY A 93 3.40 15.03 0.04
C GLY A 93 2.98 15.00 -1.43
N GLN A 94 3.43 16.00 -2.21
CA GLN A 94 3.16 16.02 -3.65
C GLN A 94 3.89 14.89 -4.40
N ILE A 95 5.16 14.65 -4.08
CA ILE A 95 5.94 13.59 -4.73
C ILE A 95 5.46 12.21 -4.27
N LEU A 96 5.04 12.05 -3.02
CA LEU A 96 4.39 10.84 -2.52
C LEU A 96 3.20 10.44 -3.40
N VAL A 97 2.31 11.39 -3.68
CA VAL A 97 1.16 11.13 -4.59
C VAL A 97 1.63 10.71 -5.98
N TRP A 98 2.69 11.33 -6.51
CA TRP A 98 3.19 10.95 -7.83
C TRP A 98 3.83 9.56 -7.86
N LEU A 99 4.48 9.14 -6.79
CA LEU A 99 5.03 7.78 -6.67
C LEU A 99 3.89 6.73 -6.71
N PHE A 100 2.78 6.98 -6.01
CA PHE A 100 1.60 6.11 -6.12
C PHE A 100 0.98 6.14 -7.51
N ASP A 101 0.85 7.31 -8.12
CA ASP A 101 0.30 7.47 -9.47
C ASP A 101 1.09 6.68 -10.55
N ILE A 102 2.40 6.51 -10.37
CA ILE A 102 3.27 5.74 -11.28
C ILE A 102 3.48 4.29 -10.83
N ALA A 103 2.76 3.85 -9.81
CA ALA A 103 2.85 2.52 -9.20
C ALA A 103 4.26 2.14 -8.68
N ASP A 104 5.07 3.13 -8.28
CA ASP A 104 6.28 2.88 -7.50
C ASP A 104 5.93 2.73 -6.01
N ILE A 105 5.34 1.58 -5.68
CA ILE A 105 4.85 1.31 -4.32
C ILE A 105 6.00 1.29 -3.31
N HIS A 106 7.17 0.77 -3.69
CA HIS A 106 8.32 0.74 -2.80
C HIS A 106 8.79 2.15 -2.41
N GLY A 107 8.99 3.02 -3.40
CA GLY A 107 9.36 4.41 -3.17
C GLY A 107 8.29 5.20 -2.44
N ALA A 108 7.01 4.97 -2.79
CA ALA A 108 5.86 5.59 -2.14
C ALA A 108 5.78 5.22 -0.65
N MET A 109 5.90 3.94 -0.30
CA MET A 109 5.84 3.50 1.10
C MET A 109 7.00 4.06 1.93
N ALA A 110 8.22 4.03 1.40
CA ALA A 110 9.38 4.61 2.08
C ALA A 110 9.21 6.12 2.36
N LEU A 111 8.60 6.85 1.42
CA LEU A 111 8.32 8.27 1.60
C LEU A 111 7.11 8.51 2.52
N ALA A 112 6.06 7.68 2.43
CA ALA A 112 4.88 7.78 3.27
C ALA A 112 5.20 7.66 4.76
N LEU A 113 6.03 6.67 5.13
CA LEU A 113 6.46 6.48 6.53
C LEU A 113 7.18 7.73 7.06
N TYR A 114 8.11 8.28 6.26
CA TYR A 114 8.76 9.54 6.60
C TYR A 114 7.75 10.68 6.77
N CYS A 115 6.82 10.82 5.83
CA CYS A 115 5.81 11.89 5.86
C CYS A 115 4.89 11.80 7.09
N ILE A 116 4.52 10.59 7.51
CA ILE A 116 3.72 10.35 8.72
C ILE A 116 4.50 10.74 9.96
N GLU A 117 5.75 10.29 10.08
CA GLU A 117 6.63 10.58 11.22
C GLU A 117 6.87 12.08 11.40
N HIS A 118 7.00 12.82 10.30
CA HIS A 118 7.32 14.25 10.31
C HIS A 118 6.11 15.18 10.14
N GLY A 119 4.89 14.63 10.07
CA GLY A 119 3.67 15.43 9.94
C GLY A 119 3.57 16.21 8.62
N VAL A 120 4.13 15.66 7.53
CA VAL A 120 4.10 16.30 6.21
C VAL A 120 2.66 16.44 5.72
N PRO A 121 2.20 17.64 5.31
CA PRO A 121 0.85 17.84 4.85
C PRO A 121 0.60 17.22 3.46
N MET A 122 -0.63 16.75 3.26
CA MET A 122 -1.10 16.40 1.92
C MET A 122 -1.31 17.65 1.06
N PRO A 123 -1.15 17.56 -0.29
CA PRO A 123 -1.48 18.67 -1.16
C PRO A 123 -2.93 19.13 -0.98
N GLU A 124 -3.19 20.45 -1.01
CA GLU A 124 -4.48 21.09 -0.70
C GLU A 124 -5.69 20.50 -1.45
N ARG A 125 -5.49 19.90 -2.61
CA ARG A 125 -6.57 19.24 -3.38
C ARG A 125 -7.10 17.97 -2.72
N PHE A 126 -6.37 17.38 -1.76
CA PHE A 126 -6.79 16.22 -0.99
C PHE A 126 -7.52 16.67 0.27
N ARG A 127 -8.74 16.14 0.48
CA ARG A 127 -9.54 16.44 1.67
C ARG A 127 -9.22 15.52 2.85
N ARG A 128 -8.64 14.36 2.55
CA ARG A 128 -8.24 13.35 3.53
C ARG A 128 -6.80 13.60 3.94
N ASP A 129 -6.50 13.33 5.19
CA ASP A 129 -5.13 13.34 5.70
C ASP A 129 -4.31 12.17 5.13
N LEU A 130 -3.02 12.16 5.41
CA LEU A 130 -2.11 11.17 4.89
C LEU A 130 -2.41 9.74 5.38
N PRO A 131 -2.72 9.47 6.66
CA PRO A 131 -3.12 8.14 7.13
C PRO A 131 -4.29 7.56 6.35
N ILE A 132 -5.37 8.30 6.19
CA ILE A 132 -6.56 7.86 5.45
C ILE A 132 -6.24 7.65 3.96
N TYR A 133 -5.48 8.58 3.35
CA TYR A 133 -5.04 8.47 1.97
C TYR A 133 -4.21 7.20 1.75
N LEU A 134 -3.29 6.90 2.66
CA LEU A 134 -2.42 5.72 2.58
C LEU A 134 -3.24 4.42 2.67
N CYS A 135 -4.17 4.33 3.63
CA CYS A 135 -5.07 3.18 3.78
C CYS A 135 -5.88 2.93 2.51
N ASP A 136 -6.52 3.96 1.94
CA ASP A 136 -7.30 3.84 0.71
C ASP A 136 -6.43 3.39 -0.48
N THR A 137 -5.27 4.03 -0.66
CA THR A 137 -4.43 3.82 -1.84
C THR A 137 -3.76 2.44 -1.82
N ILE A 138 -3.25 2.01 -0.66
CA ILE A 138 -2.63 0.68 -0.52
C ILE A 138 -3.67 -0.42 -0.58
N THR A 139 -4.88 -0.20 -0.06
CA THR A 139 -5.96 -1.19 -0.19
C THR A 139 -6.38 -1.36 -1.65
N GLU A 140 -6.54 -0.27 -2.41
CA GLU A 140 -6.86 -0.32 -3.84
C GLU A 140 -5.76 -1.03 -4.65
N TRP A 141 -4.49 -0.72 -4.37
CA TRP A 141 -3.36 -1.41 -4.98
C TRP A 141 -3.35 -2.91 -4.66
N ALA A 142 -3.55 -3.26 -3.38
CA ALA A 142 -3.53 -4.64 -2.92
C ALA A 142 -4.73 -5.46 -3.45
N GLU A 143 -5.91 -4.86 -3.63
CA GLU A 143 -7.04 -5.50 -4.34
C GLU A 143 -6.64 -5.88 -5.77
N GLY A 144 -5.95 -4.98 -6.50
CA GLY A 144 -5.46 -5.25 -7.85
C GLY A 144 -4.37 -6.34 -7.89
N GLU A 145 -3.48 -6.40 -6.91
CA GLU A 145 -2.46 -7.44 -6.81
C GLU A 145 -3.08 -8.80 -6.52
N GLN A 146 -4.01 -8.86 -5.56
CA GLN A 146 -4.73 -10.08 -5.22
C GLN A 146 -5.55 -10.62 -6.38
N ASP A 147 -6.30 -9.76 -7.08
CA ASP A 147 -7.07 -10.15 -8.27
C ASP A 147 -6.17 -10.72 -9.38
N ALA A 148 -4.92 -10.26 -9.43
CA ALA A 148 -3.91 -10.76 -10.36
C ALA A 148 -3.12 -11.98 -9.83
N GLY A 149 -3.46 -12.49 -8.65
CA GLY A 149 -2.78 -13.62 -8.02
C GLY A 149 -1.34 -13.30 -7.56
N ARG A 150 -1.04 -12.03 -7.27
CA ARG A 150 0.25 -11.58 -6.76
C ARG A 150 0.19 -11.27 -5.27
N SER A 151 1.35 -11.31 -4.60
CA SER A 151 1.45 -10.98 -3.18
C SER A 151 1.16 -9.51 -2.93
N VAL A 152 0.39 -9.23 -1.88
CA VAL A 152 0.12 -7.88 -1.37
C VAL A 152 1.15 -7.45 -0.31
N GLU A 153 1.98 -8.40 0.12
CA GLU A 153 3.00 -8.17 1.14
C GLU A 153 4.32 -7.65 0.54
N PRO A 154 5.08 -6.85 1.31
CA PRO A 154 4.86 -6.50 2.73
C PRO A 154 3.98 -5.26 2.95
N TYR A 155 3.55 -4.56 1.90
CA TYR A 155 3.01 -3.20 2.01
C TYR A 155 1.62 -3.14 2.62
N PHE A 156 0.73 -4.06 2.23
CA PHE A 156 -0.62 -4.09 2.78
C PHE A 156 -0.61 -4.46 4.27
N GLY A 157 0.16 -5.48 4.67
CA GLY A 157 0.34 -5.86 6.06
C GLY A 157 0.87 -4.70 6.91
N GLN A 158 1.92 -4.03 6.44
CA GLN A 158 2.52 -2.88 7.11
C GLN A 158 1.51 -1.73 7.33
N VAL A 159 0.70 -1.40 6.32
CA VAL A 159 -0.33 -0.35 6.46
C VAL A 159 -1.45 -0.79 7.41
N CYS A 160 -1.83 -2.07 7.40
CA CYS A 160 -2.80 -2.60 8.34
C CYS A 160 -2.34 -2.49 9.81
N GLU A 161 -1.04 -2.75 10.08
CA GLU A 161 -0.46 -2.59 11.42
C GLU A 161 -0.47 -1.13 11.86
N LEU A 162 -0.05 -0.21 11.00
CA LEU A 162 -0.06 1.24 11.28
C LEU A 162 -1.48 1.76 11.53
N ALA A 163 -2.46 1.27 10.77
CA ALA A 163 -3.85 1.69 10.85
C ALA A 163 -4.52 1.34 12.19
N GLU A 164 -4.00 0.37 12.95
CA GLU A 164 -4.51 0.05 14.28
C GLU A 164 -4.41 1.22 15.28
N GLY A 165 -3.47 2.15 15.04
CA GLY A 165 -3.27 3.36 15.85
C GLY A 165 -3.95 4.63 15.30
N TRP A 166 -4.67 4.54 14.18
CA TRP A 166 -5.25 5.70 13.51
C TRP A 166 -6.77 5.77 13.62
N ASP A 167 -7.30 6.99 13.69
CA ASP A 167 -8.73 7.25 13.55
C ASP A 167 -9.10 7.29 12.07
N ILE A 168 -9.51 6.15 11.53
CA ILE A 168 -9.88 6.00 10.12
C ILE A 168 -11.38 5.76 9.96
N PRO A 169 -12.01 6.27 8.88
CA PRO A 169 -13.44 6.08 8.64
C PRO A 169 -13.84 4.60 8.52
N ASP A 170 -15.03 4.26 9.01
CA ASP A 170 -15.59 2.90 8.96
C ASP A 170 -15.56 2.29 7.55
N GLU A 171 -15.80 3.09 6.51
CA GLU A 171 -15.76 2.64 5.12
C GLU A 171 -14.37 2.15 4.69
N VAL A 172 -13.31 2.80 5.20
CA VAL A 172 -11.92 2.42 4.93
C VAL A 172 -11.57 1.15 5.70
N SER A 173 -11.92 1.11 7.00
CA SER A 173 -11.77 -0.07 7.86
C SER A 173 -12.48 -1.29 7.27
N ALA A 174 -13.71 -1.11 6.79
CA ALA A 174 -14.51 -2.15 6.15
C ALA A 174 -13.82 -2.76 4.92
N LYS A 175 -13.22 -1.91 4.05
CA LYS A 175 -12.49 -2.36 2.86
C LYS A 175 -11.23 -3.13 3.24
N MET A 176 -10.42 -2.56 4.15
CA MET A 176 -9.18 -3.19 4.61
C MET A 176 -9.43 -4.56 5.24
N LEU A 177 -10.41 -4.65 6.14
CA LEU A 177 -10.77 -5.91 6.80
C LEU A 177 -11.32 -6.94 5.82
N LYS A 178 -12.13 -6.52 4.85
CA LYS A 178 -12.58 -7.41 3.78
C LYS A 178 -11.40 -7.98 2.99
N LEU A 179 -10.43 -7.15 2.62
CA LEU A 179 -9.25 -7.60 1.89
C LEU A 179 -8.36 -8.51 2.74
N LYS A 180 -8.16 -8.19 4.04
CA LYS A 180 -7.48 -9.12 4.99
C LYS A 180 -8.14 -10.50 4.99
N GLY A 181 -9.47 -10.55 5.03
CA GLY A 181 -10.21 -11.79 4.97
C GLY A 181 -10.01 -12.55 3.65
N LEU A 182 -9.94 -11.86 2.51
CA LEU A 182 -9.67 -12.49 1.22
C LEU A 182 -8.24 -13.04 1.14
N VAL A 183 -7.25 -12.29 1.60
CA VAL A 183 -5.84 -12.74 1.68
C VAL A 183 -5.71 -13.96 2.59
N ALA A 184 -6.39 -13.97 3.75
CA ALA A 184 -6.41 -15.12 4.64
C ALA A 184 -7.07 -16.37 3.99
N MET A 185 -8.08 -16.16 3.13
CA MET A 185 -8.68 -17.25 2.35
C MET A 185 -7.71 -17.86 1.35
N ASP A 186 -6.90 -17.05 0.67
CA ASP A 186 -5.89 -17.53 -0.29
C ASP A 186 -4.77 -18.30 0.41
N LEU A 187 -4.49 -17.95 1.67
CA LEU A 187 -3.55 -18.67 2.54
C LEU A 187 -4.18 -19.88 3.27
N GLU A 188 -5.43 -20.22 2.95
CA GLU A 188 -6.21 -21.29 3.60
C GLU A 188 -6.38 -21.12 5.12
N SER A 189 -6.15 -19.90 5.64
CA SER A 189 -6.34 -19.51 7.04
C SER A 189 -7.83 -19.20 7.32
N TRP A 190 -8.69 -20.22 7.18
CA TRP A 190 -10.15 -20.06 7.20
C TRP A 190 -10.70 -19.39 8.46
N SER A 191 -10.12 -19.70 9.63
CA SER A 191 -10.53 -19.11 10.92
C SER A 191 -10.25 -17.61 10.98
N GLU A 192 -9.07 -17.22 10.51
CA GLU A 192 -8.65 -15.83 10.42
C GLU A 192 -9.49 -15.06 9.40
N ALA A 193 -9.74 -15.67 8.23
CA ALA A 193 -10.63 -15.10 7.23
C ALA A 193 -12.03 -14.79 7.77
N ILE A 194 -12.61 -15.72 8.54
CA ILE A 194 -13.92 -15.53 9.20
C ILE A 194 -13.87 -14.33 10.14
N THR A 195 -12.87 -14.26 11.02
CA THR A 195 -12.70 -13.16 11.97
C THR A 195 -12.63 -11.80 11.26
N HIS A 196 -11.86 -11.71 10.18
CA HIS A 196 -11.76 -10.48 9.42
C HIS A 196 -13.06 -10.10 8.70
N PHE A 197 -13.78 -11.08 8.13
CA PHE A 197 -15.07 -10.80 7.48
C PHE A 197 -16.15 -10.40 8.48
N GLU A 198 -16.22 -11.01 9.66
CA GLU A 198 -17.17 -10.63 10.71
C GLU A 198 -16.92 -9.18 11.15
N ARG A 199 -15.66 -8.81 11.42
CA ARG A 199 -15.31 -7.43 11.73
C ARG A 199 -15.61 -6.47 10.54
N ALA A 200 -15.36 -6.89 9.30
CA ALA A 200 -15.70 -6.07 8.14
C ALA A 200 -17.23 -5.84 8.03
N GLU A 201 -18.05 -6.82 8.39
CA GLU A 201 -19.53 -6.71 8.41
C GLU A 201 -19.99 -5.70 9.47
N GLU A 202 -19.33 -5.65 10.63
CA GLU A 202 -19.60 -4.66 11.69
C GLU A 202 -19.40 -3.22 11.19
N TYR A 203 -18.40 -2.99 10.33
CA TYR A 203 -18.16 -1.72 9.64
C TYR A 203 -18.98 -1.53 8.36
N GLY A 204 -19.97 -2.41 8.10
CA GLY A 204 -20.90 -2.27 6.99
C GLY A 204 -20.47 -2.88 5.66
N ALA A 205 -19.38 -3.66 5.61
CA ALA A 205 -18.97 -4.35 4.39
C ALA A 205 -19.96 -5.44 3.96
N LYS A 206 -20.19 -5.58 2.65
CA LYS A 206 -21.01 -6.65 2.07
C LYS A 206 -20.17 -7.92 1.88
N VAL A 207 -20.02 -8.73 2.92
CA VAL A 207 -19.13 -9.91 2.94
C VAL A 207 -19.85 -11.24 3.12
N LYS A 208 -21.19 -11.28 3.21
CA LYS A 208 -21.99 -12.51 3.48
C LYS A 208 -21.61 -13.71 2.61
N THR A 209 -21.37 -13.49 1.33
CA THR A 209 -21.02 -14.57 0.39
C THR A 209 -19.65 -15.16 0.69
N VAL A 210 -18.63 -14.32 0.89
CA VAL A 210 -17.25 -14.77 1.17
C VAL A 210 -17.13 -15.37 2.57
N LEU A 211 -17.80 -14.79 3.55
CA LEU A 211 -17.92 -15.32 4.91
C LEU A 211 -18.55 -16.74 4.91
N GLY A 212 -19.64 -16.93 4.15
CA GLY A 212 -20.25 -18.24 3.99
C GLY A 212 -19.33 -19.28 3.33
N LYS A 213 -18.50 -18.85 2.36
CA LYS A 213 -17.49 -19.73 1.76
C LYS A 213 -16.39 -20.10 2.75
N ALA A 214 -15.88 -19.14 3.52
CA ALA A 214 -14.84 -19.37 4.52
C ALA A 214 -15.31 -20.38 5.60
N ARG A 215 -16.54 -20.21 6.12
CA ARG A 215 -17.14 -21.13 7.10
C ARG A 215 -17.26 -22.57 6.57
N LYS A 216 -17.73 -22.75 5.33
CA LYS A 216 -17.81 -24.08 4.69
C LYS A 216 -16.42 -24.72 4.51
N LYS A 217 -15.42 -23.94 4.15
CA LYS A 217 -14.04 -24.42 4.01
C LYS A 217 -13.46 -24.84 5.35
N LEU A 218 -13.68 -24.07 6.41
CA LEU A 218 -13.26 -24.42 7.77
C LEU A 218 -13.92 -25.73 8.23
N GLU A 219 -15.21 -25.90 7.97
CA GLU A 219 -15.94 -27.14 8.33
C GLU A 219 -15.38 -28.35 7.56
N SER A 220 -15.11 -28.18 6.27
CA SER A 220 -14.52 -29.25 5.43
C SER A 220 -13.07 -29.59 5.79
N ALA A 221 -12.34 -28.64 6.40
CA ALA A 221 -10.95 -28.83 6.83
C ALA A 221 -10.82 -29.46 8.22
N LYS A 222 -11.91 -29.54 9.00
CA LYS A 222 -11.91 -30.29 10.27
C LYS A 222 -11.86 -31.80 9.97
N PRO A 223 -10.97 -32.56 10.62
CA PRO A 223 -11.00 -34.03 10.51
C PRO A 223 -12.39 -34.52 10.96
N ALA A 224 -12.94 -35.50 10.22
CA ALA A 224 -14.16 -36.16 10.64
C ALA A 224 -13.93 -36.70 12.06
N GLU A 225 -14.64 -36.16 13.06
CA GLU A 225 -14.64 -36.73 14.41
C GLU A 225 -15.00 -38.22 14.26
N GLU A 226 -14.12 -39.11 14.74
CA GLU A 226 -14.37 -40.52 14.85
C GLU A 226 -15.72 -40.69 15.59
N LYS A 227 -16.71 -41.25 14.89
CA LYS A 227 -17.92 -41.71 15.53
C LYS A 227 -17.52 -42.60 16.71
N PRO A 228 -18.05 -42.37 17.92
CA PRO A 228 -17.83 -43.30 19.01
C PRO A 228 -18.23 -44.70 18.56
N ALA A 229 -17.33 -45.65 18.67
CA ALA A 229 -17.62 -47.05 18.41
C ALA A 229 -18.77 -47.49 19.31
N GLU A 230 -19.87 -47.94 18.73
CA GLU A 230 -20.96 -48.62 19.47
C GLU A 230 -20.36 -49.74 20.31
N PRO A 231 -20.70 -49.84 21.59
CA PRO A 231 -20.24 -50.94 22.40
C PRO A 231 -20.85 -52.24 21.87
N ALA A 232 -19.97 -53.19 21.47
CA ALA A 232 -20.37 -54.53 21.07
C ALA A 232 -21.16 -55.19 22.22
N GLU A 233 -22.42 -55.49 21.95
CA GLU A 233 -23.26 -56.31 22.85
C GLU A 233 -22.60 -57.66 23.04
N ALA A 234 -22.20 -57.96 24.27
CA ALA A 234 -21.73 -59.27 24.69
C ALA A 234 -22.92 -60.24 24.69
N SER A 235 -22.98 -61.04 23.64
CA SER A 235 -23.86 -62.20 23.55
C SER A 235 -23.51 -63.19 24.68
N GLY A 236 -24.38 -63.28 25.65
CA GLY A 236 -24.32 -64.33 26.66
C GLY A 236 -24.56 -65.72 26.05
N ALA A 237 -23.60 -66.57 26.22
CA ALA A 237 -23.80 -68.02 26.01
C ALA A 237 -24.02 -68.67 27.36
N GLU A 238 -25.27 -69.02 27.61
CA GLU A 238 -25.64 -69.99 28.65
C GLU A 238 -25.12 -71.37 28.22
N ALA A 239 -24.38 -72.02 29.07
CA ALA A 239 -24.09 -73.46 28.96
C ALA A 239 -24.67 -74.15 30.17
N GLU A 240 -25.76 -74.84 29.93
CA GLU A 240 -26.27 -75.92 30.83
C GLU A 240 -25.24 -77.03 30.85
N GLY A 241 -25.08 -77.65 32.00
CA GLY A 241 -24.32 -78.88 32.21
C GLY A 241 -24.68 -79.56 33.47
N THR A 242 -25.51 -80.53 33.34
CA THR A 242 -25.94 -81.57 34.21
C THR A 242 -24.83 -82.32 34.94
N GLU A 243 -25.11 -82.69 36.12
CA GLU A 243 -25.02 -83.77 37.08
C GLU A 243 -24.22 -83.45 38.33
#